data_24de909cbc6f4daf91f95cea24f4b2ae
#
_entry.id   24de909cbc6f4daf91f95cea24f4b2ae
#
_cell.length_a   1.000
_cell.length_b   1.000
_cell.length_c   1.000
_cell.angle_alpha   90.00
_cell.angle_beta   90.00
_cell.angle_gamma   90.00
#
_symmetry.space_group_name_H-M   'P 1'
#
loop_
_entity.id
_entity.type
_entity.pdbx_description
1 polymer ?
#
loop_
_entity_poly.entity_id
_entity_poly.type
_entity_poly.pdbx_seq_one_letter_code
_entity_poly.pdbx_strand_id
1 'polypeptide(L)'
;MPASARPRRSALYMPGSNPRALEKGRTLMADVLILDLEDAVAPDAKDAARTNIATALAEGGYGKREILVRVNALDAPWGRQDLADLATCGADGILLPKVESADAVRKALSILDAAGGPADLAVWCMIETPMGVLHAEEIAAASPRMAGFVMGTSDLAKELHCLHTPQRLPFMTSLNHVILVARAYGLAALDGV
;
A
#
# COMPACT_ATOMS: atom_id res chain seq x y z
N MET A 1 12.51 9.48 -13.45
CA MET A 1 12.45 10.80 -12.77
C MET A 1 12.19 10.53 -11.31
N PRO A 2 12.82 11.22 -10.36
CA PRO A 2 12.40 11.07 -8.97
C PRO A 2 10.92 11.43 -8.90
N ALA A 3 10.11 10.59 -8.24
CA ALA A 3 8.72 10.88 -7.97
C ALA A 3 8.64 12.33 -7.47
N SER A 4 7.79 13.14 -8.09
CA SER A 4 7.65 14.55 -7.71
C SER A 4 7.54 14.61 -6.19
N ALA A 5 8.29 15.52 -5.55
CA ALA A 5 8.34 15.64 -4.09
C ALA A 5 6.96 16.04 -3.56
N ARG A 6 6.05 15.08 -3.43
CA ARG A 6 4.76 15.27 -2.77
C ARG A 6 4.97 15.23 -1.25
N PRO A 7 4.33 16.10 -0.48
CA PRO A 7 4.32 15.96 0.97
C PRO A 7 3.55 14.69 1.36
N ARG A 8 4.10 13.93 2.29
CA ARG A 8 3.50 12.69 2.85
C ARG A 8 3.62 12.69 4.37
N ARG A 9 3.16 13.79 4.99
CA ARG A 9 3.22 14.00 6.44
C ARG A 9 2.18 13.20 7.19
N SER A 10 1.09 12.87 6.53
CA SER A 10 -0.02 12.07 7.06
C SER A 10 -0.56 11.14 6.00
N ALA A 11 -0.73 9.86 6.35
CA ALA A 11 -1.40 8.86 5.55
C ALA A 11 -2.56 8.28 6.35
N LEU A 12 -3.73 8.18 5.74
CA LEU A 12 -4.94 7.76 6.42
C LEU A 12 -5.62 6.62 5.67
N TYR A 13 -5.88 5.52 6.39
CA TYR A 13 -6.62 4.37 5.86
C TYR A 13 -8.12 4.67 5.83
N MET A 14 -8.76 4.32 4.71
CA MET A 14 -10.19 4.49 4.47
C MET A 14 -10.78 3.14 4.05
N PRO A 15 -11.60 2.48 4.90
CA PRO A 15 -12.20 1.19 4.55
C PRO A 15 -13.06 1.28 3.28
N GLY A 16 -12.75 0.47 2.26
CA GLY A 16 -13.50 0.41 1.01
C GLY A 16 -14.95 -0.05 1.18
N SER A 17 -15.23 -0.80 2.25
CA SER A 17 -16.59 -1.23 2.61
C SER A 17 -17.47 -0.09 3.15
N ASN A 18 -16.90 1.10 3.41
CA ASN A 18 -17.61 2.23 4.01
C ASN A 18 -17.66 3.44 3.05
N PRO A 19 -18.72 3.59 2.21
CA PRO A 19 -18.84 4.72 1.28
C PRO A 19 -18.79 6.09 1.96
N ARG A 20 -19.29 6.21 3.21
CA ARG A 20 -19.21 7.47 3.95
C ARG A 20 -17.77 7.83 4.35
N ALA A 21 -16.94 6.84 4.63
CA ALA A 21 -15.52 7.05 4.88
C ALA A 21 -14.82 7.53 3.61
N LEU A 22 -15.07 6.89 2.46
CA LEU A 22 -14.53 7.30 1.17
C LEU A 22 -14.92 8.74 0.82
N GLU A 23 -16.19 9.09 1.00
CA GLU A 23 -16.68 10.46 0.79
C GLU A 23 -16.00 11.47 1.73
N LYS A 24 -15.91 11.13 3.03
CA LYS A 24 -15.23 11.97 4.02
C LYS A 24 -13.76 12.21 3.65
N GLY A 25 -13.09 11.24 3.04
CA GLY A 25 -11.71 11.35 2.56
C GLY A 25 -11.46 12.57 1.67
N ARG A 26 -12.47 13.01 0.90
CA ARG A 26 -12.39 14.18 0.03
C ARG A 26 -12.17 15.50 0.78
N THR A 27 -12.54 15.56 2.05
CA THR A 27 -12.47 16.79 2.86
C THR A 27 -11.41 16.76 3.95
N LEU A 28 -10.82 15.60 4.24
CA LEU A 28 -9.82 15.44 5.29
C LEU A 28 -8.49 16.08 4.91
N MET A 29 -7.82 16.67 5.90
CA MET A 29 -6.50 17.28 5.72
C MET A 29 -5.38 16.24 5.83
N ALA A 30 -5.40 15.24 4.93
CA ALA A 30 -4.36 14.23 4.80
C ALA A 30 -3.61 14.42 3.49
N ASP A 31 -2.30 14.13 3.48
CA ASP A 31 -1.50 14.16 2.26
C ASP A 31 -1.72 12.90 1.41
N VAL A 32 -1.91 11.74 2.08
CA VAL A 32 -2.13 10.43 1.45
C VAL A 32 -3.41 9.81 1.99
N LEU A 33 -4.21 9.22 1.11
CA LEU A 33 -5.32 8.35 1.49
C LEU A 33 -5.02 6.94 0.98
N ILE A 34 -5.18 5.95 1.84
CA ILE A 34 -5.04 4.53 1.51
C ILE A 34 -6.45 3.93 1.54
N LEU A 35 -7.04 3.74 0.36
CA LEU A 35 -8.34 3.10 0.22
C LEU A 35 -8.14 1.59 0.38
N ASP A 36 -8.75 1.01 1.40
CA ASP A 36 -8.38 -0.31 1.89
C ASP A 36 -9.37 -1.40 1.48
N LEU A 37 -8.85 -2.47 0.88
CA LEU A 37 -9.59 -3.70 0.60
C LEU A 37 -9.17 -4.86 1.51
N GLU A 38 -8.11 -4.69 2.32
CA GLU A 38 -7.54 -5.78 3.10
C GLU A 38 -8.16 -5.82 4.50
N ASP A 39 -7.39 -5.58 5.55
CA ASP A 39 -7.76 -5.84 6.95
C ASP A 39 -8.98 -5.06 7.43
N ALA A 40 -9.24 -3.87 6.90
CA ALA A 40 -10.40 -3.07 7.27
C ALA A 40 -11.71 -3.52 6.60
N VAL A 41 -11.70 -4.60 5.83
CA VAL A 41 -12.85 -5.10 5.08
C VAL A 41 -13.08 -6.59 5.38
N ALA A 42 -14.27 -6.94 5.83
CA ALA A 42 -14.65 -8.32 6.09
C ALA A 42 -14.67 -9.16 4.80
N PRO A 43 -14.43 -10.48 4.86
CA PRO A 43 -14.36 -11.34 3.68
C PRO A 43 -15.59 -11.28 2.75
N ASP A 44 -16.77 -11.22 3.32
CA ASP A 44 -18.06 -11.14 2.60
C ASP A 44 -18.34 -9.75 2.00
N ALA A 45 -17.59 -8.73 2.40
CA ALA A 45 -17.72 -7.37 1.89
C ALA A 45 -16.66 -6.99 0.83
N LYS A 46 -15.71 -7.88 0.49
CA LYS A 46 -14.59 -7.57 -0.41
C LYS A 46 -15.02 -7.09 -1.79
N ASP A 47 -15.97 -7.77 -2.43
CA ASP A 47 -16.42 -7.42 -3.77
C ASP A 47 -17.19 -6.10 -3.79
N ALA A 48 -18.03 -5.86 -2.78
CA ALA A 48 -18.71 -4.57 -2.62
C ALA A 48 -17.72 -3.43 -2.36
N ALA A 49 -16.69 -3.67 -1.53
CA ALA A 49 -15.65 -2.69 -1.25
C ALA A 49 -14.84 -2.32 -2.49
N ARG A 50 -14.51 -3.29 -3.35
CA ARG A 50 -13.84 -3.07 -4.63
C ARG A 50 -14.67 -2.15 -5.54
N THR A 51 -15.96 -2.45 -5.66
CA THR A 51 -16.91 -1.63 -6.43
C THR A 51 -17.01 -0.22 -5.88
N ASN A 52 -17.12 -0.07 -4.56
CA ASN A 52 -17.18 1.25 -3.91
C ASN A 52 -15.93 2.09 -4.17
N ILE A 53 -14.73 1.50 -4.08
CA ILE A 53 -13.47 2.19 -4.36
C ILE A 53 -13.43 2.62 -5.83
N ALA A 54 -13.73 1.74 -6.77
CA ALA A 54 -13.75 2.06 -8.20
C ALA A 54 -14.72 3.23 -8.49
N THR A 55 -15.91 3.19 -7.92
CA THR A 55 -16.92 4.26 -8.05
C THR A 55 -16.41 5.57 -7.46
N ALA A 56 -15.89 5.55 -6.24
CA ALA A 56 -15.40 6.75 -5.57
C ALA A 56 -14.23 7.42 -6.32
N LEU A 57 -13.35 6.62 -6.93
CA LEU A 57 -12.24 7.12 -7.74
C LEU A 57 -12.74 7.70 -9.08
N ALA A 58 -13.71 7.06 -9.72
CA ALA A 58 -14.34 7.58 -10.95
C ALA A 58 -15.06 8.94 -10.71
N GLU A 59 -15.72 9.09 -9.57
CA GLU A 59 -16.33 10.37 -9.15
C GLU A 59 -15.28 11.45 -8.84
N GLY A 60 -14.09 11.05 -8.38
CA GLY A 60 -12.99 11.97 -8.07
C GLY A 60 -13.23 12.83 -6.83
N GLY A 61 -12.73 14.07 -6.86
CA GLY A 61 -12.93 15.04 -5.77
C GLY A 61 -11.88 14.98 -4.65
N TYR A 62 -10.86 14.14 -4.76
CA TYR A 62 -9.81 13.98 -3.76
C TYR A 62 -8.73 15.08 -3.80
N GLY A 63 -8.81 15.99 -4.80
CA GLY A 63 -7.93 17.15 -4.90
C GLY A 63 -6.47 16.78 -5.17
N LYS A 64 -5.55 17.27 -4.31
CA LYS A 64 -4.09 17.04 -4.46
C LYS A 64 -3.58 15.85 -3.62
N ARG A 65 -4.46 15.13 -2.94
CA ARG A 65 -4.07 13.98 -2.11
C ARG A 65 -3.50 12.88 -2.98
N GLU A 66 -2.48 12.20 -2.50
CA GLU A 66 -2.01 10.98 -3.13
C GLU A 66 -2.95 9.84 -2.74
N ILE A 67 -3.47 9.14 -3.73
CA ILE A 67 -4.43 8.06 -3.51
C ILE A 67 -3.76 6.73 -3.79
N LEU A 68 -3.63 5.92 -2.75
CA LEU A 68 -3.19 4.54 -2.85
C LEU A 68 -4.39 3.60 -2.63
N VAL A 69 -4.42 2.48 -3.33
CA VAL A 69 -5.38 1.41 -3.04
C VAL A 69 -4.61 0.23 -2.45
N ARG A 70 -4.90 -0.12 -1.19
CA ARG A 70 -4.38 -1.36 -0.61
C ARG A 70 -5.25 -2.52 -1.03
N VAL A 71 -4.67 -3.40 -1.84
CA VAL A 71 -5.32 -4.63 -2.33
C VAL A 71 -5.14 -5.77 -1.32
N ASN A 72 -5.82 -6.89 -1.52
CA ASN A 72 -5.55 -8.12 -0.77
C ASN A 72 -4.23 -8.75 -1.24
N ALA A 73 -3.61 -9.56 -0.37
CA ALA A 73 -2.40 -10.31 -0.72
C ALA A 73 -2.60 -11.21 -1.94
N LEU A 74 -1.55 -11.43 -2.73
CA LEU A 74 -1.63 -12.18 -4.00
C LEU A 74 -2.05 -13.64 -3.83
N ASP A 75 -1.77 -14.24 -2.68
CA ASP A 75 -2.14 -15.59 -2.29
C ASP A 75 -3.55 -15.68 -1.66
N ALA A 76 -4.13 -14.52 -1.31
CA ALA A 76 -5.53 -14.45 -0.88
C ALA A 76 -6.48 -14.62 -2.08
N PRO A 77 -7.70 -15.13 -1.85
CA PRO A 77 -8.68 -15.38 -2.92
C PRO A 77 -9.02 -14.14 -3.77
N TRP A 78 -8.86 -12.95 -3.22
CA TRP A 78 -9.26 -11.68 -3.84
C TRP A 78 -8.12 -10.92 -4.52
N GLY A 79 -6.85 -11.14 -4.11
CA GLY A 79 -5.73 -10.27 -4.47
C GLY A 79 -5.51 -10.11 -5.96
N ARG A 80 -5.60 -11.20 -6.74
CA ARG A 80 -5.47 -11.14 -8.20
C ARG A 80 -6.61 -10.37 -8.85
N GLN A 81 -7.83 -10.56 -8.38
CA GLN A 81 -9.01 -9.87 -8.91
C GLN A 81 -8.96 -8.38 -8.54
N ASP A 82 -8.53 -8.03 -7.33
CA ASP A 82 -8.34 -6.63 -6.92
C ASP A 82 -7.39 -5.89 -7.87
N LEU A 83 -6.24 -6.51 -8.17
CA LEU A 83 -5.26 -5.92 -9.08
C LEU A 83 -5.82 -5.74 -10.50
N ALA A 84 -6.54 -6.74 -11.00
CA ALA A 84 -7.10 -6.69 -12.35
C ALA A 84 -8.19 -5.61 -12.47
N ASP A 85 -9.13 -5.57 -11.52
CA ASP A 85 -10.28 -4.66 -11.57
C ASP A 85 -9.88 -3.20 -11.30
N LEU A 86 -8.80 -2.98 -10.51
CA LEU A 86 -8.37 -1.66 -10.11
C LEU A 86 -7.15 -1.13 -10.88
N ALA A 87 -6.64 -1.89 -11.85
CA ALA A 87 -5.50 -1.49 -12.66
C ALA A 87 -5.68 -0.11 -13.34
N THR A 88 -6.92 0.20 -13.74
CA THR A 88 -7.27 1.43 -14.46
C THR A 88 -8.19 2.37 -13.66
N CYS A 89 -8.27 2.19 -12.34
CA CYS A 89 -9.22 2.92 -11.49
C CYS A 89 -8.87 4.40 -11.28
N GLY A 90 -7.69 4.87 -11.72
CA GLY A 90 -7.26 6.26 -11.55
C GLY A 90 -6.61 6.56 -10.20
N ALA A 91 -6.20 5.55 -9.45
CA ALA A 91 -5.35 5.74 -8.27
C ALA A 91 -3.94 6.19 -8.66
N ASP A 92 -3.25 6.90 -7.76
CA ASP A 92 -1.82 7.25 -7.93
C ASP A 92 -0.90 6.04 -7.75
N GLY A 93 -1.35 5.02 -7.00
CA GLY A 93 -0.58 3.80 -6.79
C GLY A 93 -1.35 2.67 -6.15
N ILE A 94 -0.80 1.47 -6.27
CA ILE A 94 -1.28 0.25 -5.61
C ILE A 94 -0.35 -0.09 -4.46
N LEU A 95 -0.93 -0.37 -3.29
CA LEU A 95 -0.21 -0.81 -2.10
C LEU A 95 -0.42 -2.32 -1.92
N LEU A 96 0.67 -3.07 -2.05
CA LEU A 96 0.71 -4.51 -1.87
C LEU A 96 0.96 -4.84 -0.40
N PRO A 97 0.08 -5.59 0.27
CA PRO A 97 0.33 -6.06 1.65
C PRO A 97 1.25 -7.28 1.66
N LYS A 98 1.88 -7.54 2.80
CA LYS A 98 2.63 -8.77 3.13
C LYS A 98 3.67 -9.16 2.06
N VAL A 99 4.38 -8.15 1.54
CA VAL A 99 5.40 -8.38 0.49
C VAL A 99 6.68 -8.92 1.11
N GLU A 100 7.10 -10.11 0.64
CA GLU A 100 8.28 -10.81 1.15
C GLU A 100 9.37 -11.03 0.09
N SER A 101 9.13 -10.67 -1.17
CA SER A 101 10.10 -10.88 -2.25
C SER A 101 9.90 -9.94 -3.43
N ALA A 102 10.95 -9.72 -4.21
CA ALA A 102 10.88 -9.03 -5.48
C ALA A 102 9.96 -9.73 -6.50
N ASP A 103 9.85 -11.05 -6.41
CA ASP A 103 8.96 -11.84 -7.26
C ASP A 103 7.47 -11.54 -7.02
N ALA A 104 7.07 -11.31 -5.78
CA ALA A 104 5.71 -10.89 -5.46
C ALA A 104 5.36 -9.56 -6.15
N VAL A 105 6.30 -8.60 -6.13
CA VAL A 105 6.13 -7.32 -6.83
C VAL A 105 6.04 -7.52 -8.34
N ARG A 106 6.93 -8.30 -8.94
CA ARG A 106 6.90 -8.57 -10.39
C ARG A 106 5.63 -9.28 -10.84
N LYS A 107 5.10 -10.21 -10.04
CA LYS A 107 3.81 -10.87 -10.30
C LYS A 107 2.64 -9.89 -10.26
N ALA A 108 2.62 -9.00 -9.25
CA ALA A 108 1.58 -7.97 -9.17
C ALA A 108 1.63 -7.03 -10.39
N LEU A 109 2.82 -6.58 -10.77
CA LEU A 109 3.02 -5.75 -11.96
C LEU A 109 2.54 -6.44 -13.24
N SER A 110 2.84 -7.72 -13.41
CA SER A 110 2.37 -8.50 -14.58
C SER A 110 0.84 -8.56 -14.67
N ILE A 111 0.14 -8.63 -13.53
CA ILE A 111 -1.33 -8.61 -13.50
C ILE A 111 -1.86 -7.22 -13.87
N LEU A 112 -1.27 -6.16 -13.30
CA LEU A 112 -1.65 -4.78 -13.60
C LEU A 112 -1.47 -4.48 -15.09
N ASP A 113 -0.34 -4.88 -15.67
CA ASP A 113 -0.02 -4.66 -17.08
C ASP A 113 -0.97 -5.44 -18.01
N ALA A 114 -1.26 -6.71 -17.66
CA ALA A 114 -2.22 -7.53 -18.41
C ALA A 114 -3.65 -6.97 -18.37
N ALA A 115 -4.01 -6.25 -17.30
CA ALA A 115 -5.30 -5.59 -17.13
C ALA A 115 -5.33 -4.16 -17.75
N GLY A 116 -4.26 -3.74 -18.44
CA GLY A 116 -4.19 -2.44 -19.12
C GLY A 116 -3.87 -1.27 -18.18
N GLY A 117 -3.31 -1.53 -17.02
CA GLY A 117 -2.88 -0.47 -16.09
C GLY A 117 -1.84 0.45 -16.71
N PRO A 118 -1.80 1.75 -16.33
CA PRO A 118 -0.80 2.69 -16.81
C PRO A 118 0.63 2.21 -16.52
N ALA A 119 1.53 2.40 -17.48
CA ALA A 119 2.93 1.97 -17.37
C ALA A 119 3.68 2.68 -16.22
N ASP A 120 3.19 3.80 -15.76
CA ASP A 120 3.73 4.62 -14.67
C ASP A 120 2.91 4.50 -13.35
N LEU A 121 1.90 3.63 -13.30
CA LEU A 121 1.15 3.36 -12.06
C LEU A 121 2.12 2.89 -10.98
N ALA A 122 2.22 3.68 -9.91
CA ALA A 122 3.17 3.43 -8.84
C ALA A 122 2.82 2.17 -8.03
N VAL A 123 3.85 1.45 -7.58
CA VAL A 123 3.69 0.33 -6.64
C VAL A 123 4.34 0.66 -5.31
N TRP A 124 3.60 0.42 -4.26
CA TRP A 124 4.02 0.53 -2.87
C TRP A 124 3.95 -0.84 -2.22
N CYS A 125 4.82 -1.12 -1.29
CA CYS A 125 4.83 -2.38 -0.56
C CYS A 125 4.71 -2.15 0.94
N MET A 126 3.80 -2.89 1.60
CA MET A 126 3.83 -2.99 3.05
C MET A 126 4.94 -3.95 3.45
N ILE A 127 5.79 -3.48 4.35
CA ILE A 127 6.83 -4.27 5.01
C ILE A 127 6.34 -4.54 6.43
N GLU A 128 5.82 -5.73 6.63
CA GLU A 128 5.07 -6.09 7.83
C GLU A 128 5.33 -7.54 8.30
N THR A 129 6.32 -8.20 7.66
CA THR A 129 6.81 -9.51 8.07
C THR A 129 8.32 -9.49 8.24
N PRO A 130 8.91 -10.39 9.06
CA PRO A 130 10.37 -10.52 9.18
C PRO A 130 11.06 -10.75 7.83
N MET A 131 10.46 -11.60 6.96
CA MET A 131 11.02 -11.86 5.62
C MET A 131 10.97 -10.62 4.74
N GLY A 132 9.90 -9.84 4.78
CA GLY A 132 9.80 -8.58 4.04
C GLY A 132 10.87 -7.57 4.49
N VAL A 133 11.17 -7.50 5.79
CA VAL A 133 12.25 -6.67 6.32
C VAL A 133 13.61 -7.14 5.81
N LEU A 134 13.90 -8.44 5.88
CA LEU A 134 15.19 -9.01 5.43
C LEU A 134 15.40 -8.85 3.93
N HIS A 135 14.34 -8.90 3.14
CA HIS A 135 14.38 -8.78 1.67
C HIS A 135 14.06 -7.36 1.16
N ALA A 136 14.02 -6.36 2.04
CA ALA A 136 13.62 -5.00 1.67
C ALA A 136 14.44 -4.43 0.49
N GLU A 137 15.73 -4.75 0.40
CA GLU A 137 16.60 -4.28 -0.69
C GLU A 137 16.19 -4.87 -2.05
N GLU A 138 15.98 -6.18 -2.15
CA GLU A 138 15.55 -6.80 -3.40
C GLU A 138 14.13 -6.37 -3.80
N ILE A 139 13.24 -6.12 -2.82
CA ILE A 139 11.90 -5.58 -3.05
C ILE A 139 12.02 -4.16 -3.62
N ALA A 140 12.89 -3.32 -3.04
CA ALA A 140 13.13 -1.96 -3.54
C ALA A 140 13.64 -1.94 -4.99
N ALA A 141 14.47 -2.90 -5.35
CA ALA A 141 15.04 -3.05 -6.68
C ALA A 141 14.15 -3.77 -7.70
N ALA A 142 12.97 -4.26 -7.29
CA ALA A 142 12.13 -5.13 -8.10
C ALA A 142 11.64 -4.49 -9.40
N SER A 143 11.43 -3.17 -9.42
CA SER A 143 10.92 -2.43 -10.58
C SER A 143 11.17 -0.92 -10.45
N PRO A 144 11.35 -0.21 -11.56
CA PRO A 144 11.39 1.26 -11.57
C PRO A 144 10.03 1.91 -11.16
N ARG A 145 8.95 1.14 -11.09
CA ARG A 145 7.62 1.59 -10.61
C ARG A 145 7.50 1.58 -9.08
N MET A 146 8.51 1.06 -8.38
CA MET A 146 8.53 1.14 -6.91
C MET A 146 8.59 2.60 -6.46
N ALA A 147 7.63 3.01 -5.61
CA ALA A 147 7.50 4.39 -5.12
C ALA A 147 7.76 4.51 -3.61
N GLY A 148 7.50 3.48 -2.85
CA GLY A 148 7.70 3.53 -1.41
C GLY A 148 7.37 2.27 -0.65
N PHE A 149 7.69 2.34 0.63
CA PHE A 149 7.33 1.35 1.64
C PHE A 149 6.34 1.93 2.65
N VAL A 150 5.47 1.09 3.16
CA VAL A 150 4.61 1.38 4.32
C VAL A 150 4.92 0.34 5.39
N MET A 151 5.22 0.79 6.60
CA MET A 151 5.47 -0.13 7.72
C MET A 151 4.16 -0.63 8.31
N GLY A 152 3.96 -1.95 8.33
CA GLY A 152 2.82 -2.60 8.99
C GLY A 152 3.21 -3.10 10.38
N THR A 153 3.32 -2.19 11.34
CA THR A 153 3.88 -2.51 12.67
C THR A 153 3.02 -3.44 13.51
N SER A 154 1.71 -3.51 13.26
CA SER A 154 0.81 -4.43 13.97
C SER A 154 1.06 -5.89 13.57
N ASP A 155 1.15 -6.18 12.27
CA ASP A 155 1.47 -7.52 11.79
C ASP A 155 2.92 -7.88 12.12
N LEU A 156 3.85 -6.94 12.01
CA LEU A 156 5.25 -7.16 12.39
C LEU A 156 5.38 -7.50 13.89
N ALA A 157 4.61 -6.85 14.77
CA ALA A 157 4.57 -7.19 16.20
C ALA A 157 4.14 -8.63 16.44
N LYS A 158 3.08 -9.05 15.74
CA LYS A 158 2.54 -10.40 15.80
C LYS A 158 3.58 -11.44 15.34
N GLU A 159 4.20 -11.20 14.20
CA GLU A 159 5.21 -12.11 13.63
C GLU A 159 6.50 -12.18 14.47
N LEU A 160 6.91 -11.06 15.06
CA LEU A 160 8.05 -11.00 15.98
C LEU A 160 7.74 -11.52 17.40
N HIS A 161 6.47 -11.86 17.68
CA HIS A 161 6.00 -12.25 19.03
C HIS A 161 6.40 -11.23 20.11
N CYS A 162 6.29 -9.93 19.80
CA CYS A 162 6.70 -8.85 20.67
C CYS A 162 5.55 -7.88 21.00
N LEU A 163 5.73 -7.10 22.06
CA LEU A 163 4.77 -6.08 22.44
C LEU A 163 4.96 -4.80 21.62
N HIS A 164 3.86 -4.19 21.24
CA HIS A 164 3.84 -2.85 20.66
C HIS A 164 3.96 -1.81 21.80
N THR A 165 5.19 -1.37 22.08
CA THR A 165 5.48 -0.46 23.18
C THR A 165 5.53 1.00 22.69
N PRO A 166 5.29 2.01 23.55
CA PRO A 166 5.39 3.43 23.15
C PRO A 166 6.76 3.83 22.59
N GLN A 167 7.85 3.22 23.09
CA GLN A 167 9.21 3.48 22.60
C GLN A 167 9.55 2.68 21.34
N ARG A 168 8.72 1.71 20.95
CA ARG A 168 8.85 0.90 19.73
C ARG A 168 10.20 0.16 19.62
N LEU A 169 10.86 -0.10 20.76
CA LEU A 169 12.17 -0.74 20.79
C LEU A 169 12.27 -2.05 20.01
N PRO A 170 11.26 -2.97 20.06
CA PRO A 170 11.31 -4.20 19.27
C PRO A 170 11.40 -3.97 17.76
N PHE A 171 10.93 -2.82 17.26
CA PHE A 171 10.89 -2.51 15.82
C PHE A 171 12.06 -1.69 15.33
N MET A 172 12.89 -1.14 16.21
CA MET A 172 13.93 -0.16 15.83
C MET A 172 14.86 -0.67 14.73
N THR A 173 15.27 -1.94 14.80
CA THR A 173 16.11 -2.54 13.75
C THR A 173 15.37 -2.58 12.41
N SER A 174 14.13 -3.06 12.39
CA SER A 174 13.31 -3.17 11.18
C SER A 174 13.02 -1.79 10.57
N LEU A 175 12.59 -0.83 11.39
CA LEU A 175 12.29 0.53 10.95
C LEU A 175 13.52 1.21 10.35
N ASN A 176 14.67 1.16 11.04
CA ASN A 176 15.90 1.77 10.57
C ASN A 176 16.41 1.10 9.28
N HIS A 177 16.34 -0.24 9.20
CA HIS A 177 16.72 -0.96 8.00
C HIS A 177 15.89 -0.54 6.79
N VAL A 178 14.56 -0.54 6.93
CA VAL A 178 13.66 -0.15 5.83
C VAL A 178 13.86 1.31 5.41
N ILE A 179 14.12 2.23 6.35
CA ILE A 179 14.45 3.62 6.02
C ILE A 179 15.77 3.71 5.24
N LEU A 180 16.81 2.98 5.65
CA LEU A 180 18.09 2.95 4.93
C LEU A 180 17.90 2.46 3.48
N VAL A 181 17.18 1.34 3.30
CA VAL A 181 16.88 0.81 1.97
C VAL A 181 16.07 1.82 1.16
N ALA A 182 14.98 2.36 1.71
CA ALA A 182 14.15 3.33 1.00
C ALA A 182 14.98 4.52 0.49
N ARG A 183 15.88 5.06 1.32
CA ARG A 183 16.74 6.18 0.93
C ARG A 183 17.78 5.80 -0.12
N ALA A 184 18.37 4.61 -0.02
CA ALA A 184 19.34 4.10 -1.00
C ALA A 184 18.72 3.96 -2.40
N TYR A 185 17.45 3.58 -2.47
CA TYR A 185 16.71 3.38 -3.73
C TYR A 185 15.81 4.57 -4.12
N GLY A 186 15.87 5.69 -3.41
CA GLY A 186 15.08 6.89 -3.71
C GLY A 186 13.58 6.74 -3.46
N LEU A 187 13.18 5.77 -2.62
CA LEU A 187 11.80 5.48 -2.27
C LEU A 187 11.31 6.34 -1.10
N ALA A 188 10.00 6.55 -1.03
CA ALA A 188 9.37 7.06 0.17
C ALA A 188 9.28 5.97 1.25
N ALA A 189 9.21 6.37 2.52
CA ALA A 189 8.89 5.47 3.63
C ALA A 189 7.80 6.13 4.49
N LEU A 190 6.69 5.42 4.65
CA LEU A 190 5.60 5.79 5.55
C LEU A 190 5.67 4.90 6.78
N ASP A 191 5.61 5.54 7.93
CA ASP A 191 5.59 4.84 9.20
C ASP A 191 4.18 4.29 9.50
N GLY A 192 4.11 3.24 10.31
CA GLY A 192 2.87 2.69 10.85
C GLY A 192 2.57 3.23 12.26
N VAL A 193 1.36 3.03 12.73
CA VAL A 193 0.91 3.37 14.09
C VAL A 193 1.32 2.33 15.11
#